data_e4123545d03dea326e27b3a6c4386910
#
_entry.id   e4123545d03dea326e27b3a6c4386910
#
_cell.length_a   1.000
_cell.length_b   1.000
_cell.length_c   1.000
_cell.angle_alpha   90.00
_cell.angle_beta   90.00
_cell.angle_gamma   90.00
#
_symmetry.space_group_name_H-M   'P 1'
#
loop_
_entity.id
_entity.type
_entity.pdbx_description
1 polymer ?
#
loop_
_entity_poly.entity_id
_entity_poly.type
_entity_poly.pdbx_seq_one_letter_code
_entity_poly.pdbx_strand_id
1 'polypeptide(L)'
;MVDYKQILRLRAEGVSQRGIADVLGCSRNTVAAVFAAATAAGVGFGEVADLAADEVRHLLLPEPARPDSDRVTPDFEHVHRELGRPSVTLLLLWNEYVAACRACGGVPYRYSFFNEQYRRWVAATGASMRIQRTPGESIEVDWAGDAMSFVDPLSGAPTDAWLFVAALSFSAFTYVEAFTDMTLVSWIDAHVHAFEAFGGTARLLVPDNLRTGVSRADRYEPALNPAYAGLAEHYGTAIVPARVKRPRDKPVVEGSVRFVANQVAAVLRDRRFVGLAELNEAIFELVDQINA
;
A
#
# COMPACT_ATOMS: atom_id res chain seq x y z
N MET A 1 -13.22 -27.88 -8.83
CA MET A 1 -11.88 -28.52 -8.77
C MET A 1 -11.79 -29.40 -10.01
N VAL A 2 -10.68 -29.34 -10.78
CA VAL A 2 -10.54 -30.13 -12.04
C VAL A 2 -10.31 -31.60 -11.68
N ASP A 3 -11.11 -32.49 -12.26
CA ASP A 3 -10.98 -33.94 -12.04
C ASP A 3 -9.99 -34.56 -13.06
N TYR A 4 -8.79 -34.90 -12.61
CA TYR A 4 -7.72 -35.44 -13.43
C TYR A 4 -8.03 -36.86 -13.95
N LYS A 5 -8.81 -37.64 -13.20
CA LYS A 5 -9.29 -38.95 -13.59
C LYS A 5 -10.20 -38.85 -14.83
N GLN A 6 -11.08 -37.87 -14.84
CA GLN A 6 -11.96 -37.58 -15.96
C GLN A 6 -11.15 -37.15 -17.22
N ILE A 7 -10.09 -36.34 -17.01
CA ILE A 7 -9.18 -35.96 -18.11
C ILE A 7 -8.55 -37.20 -18.77
N LEU A 8 -8.04 -38.14 -17.97
CA LEU A 8 -7.43 -39.38 -18.47
C LEU A 8 -8.45 -40.31 -19.12
N ARG A 9 -9.67 -40.36 -18.59
CA ARG A 9 -10.77 -41.13 -19.21
C ARG A 9 -11.10 -40.62 -20.60
N LEU A 10 -11.36 -39.32 -20.76
CA LEU A 10 -11.69 -38.72 -22.04
C LEU A 10 -10.49 -38.81 -23.04
N ARG A 11 -9.26 -38.77 -22.55
CA ARG A 11 -8.07 -39.05 -23.37
C ARG A 11 -8.09 -40.49 -23.93
N ALA A 12 -8.42 -41.48 -23.11
CA ALA A 12 -8.51 -42.87 -23.50
C ALA A 12 -9.65 -43.12 -24.54
N GLU A 13 -10.72 -42.33 -24.46
CA GLU A 13 -11.84 -42.31 -25.42
C GLU A 13 -11.47 -41.53 -26.72
N GLY A 14 -10.25 -41.01 -26.88
CA GLY A 14 -9.77 -40.34 -28.08
C GLY A 14 -10.23 -38.87 -28.22
N VAL A 15 -10.75 -38.25 -27.14
CA VAL A 15 -11.18 -36.85 -27.17
C VAL A 15 -9.95 -35.92 -27.21
N SER A 16 -10.00 -34.91 -28.08
CA SER A 16 -8.91 -33.95 -28.22
C SER A 16 -8.73 -33.08 -26.96
N GLN A 17 -7.50 -32.57 -26.73
CA GLN A 17 -7.22 -31.66 -25.58
C GLN A 17 -8.19 -30.46 -25.52
N ARG A 18 -8.59 -29.94 -26.69
CA ARG A 18 -9.56 -28.82 -26.77
C ARG A 18 -10.94 -29.28 -26.33
N GLY A 19 -11.39 -30.43 -26.83
CA GLY A 19 -12.68 -31.00 -26.47
C GLY A 19 -12.76 -31.32 -24.98
N ILE A 20 -11.69 -31.86 -24.38
CA ILE A 20 -11.62 -32.14 -22.94
C ILE A 20 -11.69 -30.82 -22.12
N ALA A 21 -10.97 -29.80 -22.54
CA ALA A 21 -10.96 -28.49 -21.88
C ALA A 21 -12.37 -27.86 -21.91
N ASP A 22 -13.06 -27.94 -23.04
CA ASP A 22 -14.41 -27.41 -23.23
C ASP A 22 -15.45 -28.19 -22.39
N VAL A 23 -15.37 -29.54 -22.37
CA VAL A 23 -16.29 -30.40 -21.61
C VAL A 23 -16.12 -30.23 -20.09
N LEU A 24 -14.89 -30.11 -19.61
CA LEU A 24 -14.60 -30.04 -18.18
C LEU A 24 -14.49 -28.60 -17.65
N GLY A 25 -14.68 -27.58 -18.49
CA GLY A 25 -14.61 -26.17 -18.09
C GLY A 25 -13.23 -25.76 -17.55
N CYS A 26 -12.14 -26.33 -18.07
CA CYS A 26 -10.79 -26.04 -17.61
C CYS A 26 -9.89 -25.52 -18.74
N SER A 27 -8.68 -25.00 -18.38
CA SER A 27 -7.75 -24.49 -19.37
C SER A 27 -7.10 -25.64 -20.18
N ARG A 28 -6.82 -25.40 -21.48
CA ARG A 28 -6.06 -26.35 -22.30
C ARG A 28 -4.66 -26.63 -21.72
N ASN A 29 -4.05 -25.65 -21.04
CA ASN A 29 -2.77 -25.83 -20.39
C ASN A 29 -2.88 -26.83 -19.22
N THR A 30 -3.99 -26.83 -18.49
CA THR A 30 -4.25 -27.83 -17.44
C THR A 30 -4.34 -29.23 -18.03
N VAL A 31 -5.08 -29.41 -19.12
CA VAL A 31 -5.20 -30.70 -19.82
C VAL A 31 -3.84 -31.17 -20.34
N ALA A 32 -3.07 -30.27 -20.95
CA ALA A 32 -1.71 -30.57 -21.46
C ALA A 32 -0.75 -30.97 -20.31
N ALA A 33 -0.81 -30.30 -19.17
CA ALA A 33 0.00 -30.62 -17.99
C ALA A 33 -0.32 -32.02 -17.46
N VAL A 34 -1.61 -32.37 -17.38
CA VAL A 34 -2.04 -33.72 -16.94
C VAL A 34 -1.59 -34.78 -17.94
N PHE A 35 -1.68 -34.51 -19.25
CA PHE A 35 -1.19 -35.44 -20.28
C PHE A 35 0.31 -35.68 -20.18
N ALA A 36 1.10 -34.60 -19.98
CA ALA A 36 2.55 -34.70 -19.83
C ALA A 36 2.92 -35.48 -18.56
N ALA A 37 2.26 -35.21 -17.45
CA ALA A 37 2.48 -35.89 -16.18
C ALA A 37 2.11 -37.39 -16.28
N ALA A 38 0.99 -37.72 -16.88
CA ALA A 38 0.57 -39.11 -17.08
C ALA A 38 1.54 -39.88 -17.99
N THR A 39 2.04 -39.23 -19.04
CA THR A 39 3.05 -39.81 -19.95
C THR A 39 4.38 -40.03 -19.22
N ALA A 40 4.80 -39.08 -18.40
CA ALA A 40 6.03 -39.17 -17.62
C ALA A 40 5.96 -40.27 -16.54
N ALA A 41 4.78 -40.46 -15.93
CA ALA A 41 4.52 -41.48 -14.94
C ALA A 41 4.24 -42.87 -15.55
N GLY A 42 4.09 -42.96 -16.90
CA GLY A 42 3.72 -44.19 -17.58
C GLY A 42 2.29 -44.70 -17.25
N VAL A 43 1.38 -43.79 -16.91
CA VAL A 43 0.06 -44.12 -16.37
C VAL A 43 -1.03 -43.67 -17.34
N GLY A 44 -1.94 -44.56 -17.69
CA GLY A 44 -3.16 -44.29 -18.48
C GLY A 44 -4.41 -44.40 -17.59
N PHE A 45 -5.59 -44.32 -18.21
CA PHE A 45 -6.87 -44.42 -17.47
C PHE A 45 -7.06 -45.77 -16.82
N GLY A 46 -6.61 -46.88 -17.47
CA GLY A 46 -6.75 -48.22 -16.94
C GLY A 46 -6.08 -48.41 -15.57
N GLU A 47 -4.91 -47.82 -15.38
CA GLU A 47 -4.14 -47.92 -14.15
C GLU A 47 -4.73 -47.08 -13.01
N VAL A 48 -5.54 -46.09 -13.31
CA VAL A 48 -6.12 -45.17 -12.30
C VAL A 48 -7.63 -45.33 -12.15
N ALA A 49 -8.24 -46.28 -12.88
CA ALA A 49 -9.70 -46.44 -12.92
C ALA A 49 -10.32 -46.69 -11.52
N ASP A 50 -9.61 -47.41 -10.66
CA ASP A 50 -10.05 -47.79 -9.32
C ASP A 50 -9.54 -46.82 -8.22
N LEU A 51 -8.69 -45.86 -8.55
CA LEU A 51 -8.16 -44.89 -7.59
C LEU A 51 -9.13 -43.75 -7.31
N ALA A 52 -9.09 -43.19 -6.11
CA ALA A 52 -9.81 -41.97 -5.79
C ALA A 52 -9.22 -40.77 -6.56
N ALA A 53 -10.04 -39.73 -6.81
CA ALA A 53 -9.62 -38.54 -7.58
C ALA A 53 -8.39 -37.83 -6.96
N ASP A 54 -8.30 -37.80 -5.62
CA ASP A 54 -7.18 -37.22 -4.91
C ASP A 54 -5.89 -38.07 -5.04
N GLU A 55 -6.02 -39.40 -5.06
CA GLU A 55 -4.90 -40.31 -5.28
C GLU A 55 -4.31 -40.15 -6.69
N VAL A 56 -5.19 -40.02 -7.70
CA VAL A 56 -4.77 -39.73 -9.08
C VAL A 56 -4.05 -38.39 -9.18
N ARG A 57 -4.53 -37.41 -8.43
CA ARG A 57 -3.88 -36.10 -8.37
C ARG A 57 -2.49 -36.18 -7.79
N HIS A 58 -2.30 -36.86 -6.64
CA HIS A 58 -0.98 -37.04 -6.01
C HIS A 58 -0.03 -37.85 -6.87
N LEU A 59 -0.55 -38.84 -7.62
CA LEU A 59 0.26 -39.65 -8.53
C LEU A 59 0.77 -38.85 -9.71
N LEU A 60 -0.06 -38.00 -10.31
CA LEU A 60 0.28 -37.23 -11.51
C LEU A 60 1.00 -35.91 -11.22
N LEU A 61 0.67 -35.29 -10.10
CA LEU A 61 1.31 -34.05 -9.64
C LEU A 61 1.78 -34.27 -8.19
N PRO A 62 2.90 -34.96 -8.00
CA PRO A 62 3.46 -35.04 -6.67
C PRO A 62 3.67 -33.63 -6.13
N GLU A 63 3.28 -33.38 -4.89
CA GLU A 63 3.54 -32.10 -4.23
C GLU A 63 5.01 -31.76 -4.46
N PRO A 64 5.31 -30.48 -4.81
CA PRO A 64 6.71 -30.08 -4.95
C PRO A 64 7.42 -30.48 -3.67
N ALA A 65 8.52 -31.22 -3.79
CA ALA A 65 9.29 -31.75 -2.69
C ALA A 65 9.36 -30.69 -1.59
N ARG A 66 8.97 -31.06 -0.35
CA ARG A 66 9.09 -30.19 0.82
C ARG A 66 10.47 -29.55 0.77
N PRO A 67 10.59 -28.24 1.05
CA PRO A 67 11.90 -27.58 0.98
C PRO A 67 12.90 -28.42 1.77
N ASP A 68 14.02 -28.74 1.11
CA ASP A 68 15.10 -29.58 1.64
C ASP A 68 15.30 -29.33 3.13
N SER A 69 15.35 -30.41 3.91
CA SER A 69 15.60 -30.37 5.35
C SER A 69 16.90 -29.64 5.75
N ASP A 70 17.77 -29.39 4.77
CA ASP A 70 19.08 -28.75 4.94
C ASP A 70 19.05 -27.20 4.78
N ARG A 71 17.89 -26.62 4.50
CA ARG A 71 17.76 -25.15 4.41
C ARG A 71 17.62 -24.54 5.79
N VAL A 72 18.49 -23.60 6.08
CA VAL A 72 18.47 -22.85 7.33
C VAL A 72 17.34 -21.83 7.32
N THR A 73 16.40 -21.97 8.26
CA THR A 73 15.32 -20.99 8.41
C THR A 73 15.87 -19.65 8.95
N PRO A 74 15.60 -18.52 8.31
CA PRO A 74 16.03 -17.21 8.81
C PRO A 74 15.37 -16.87 10.15
N ASP A 75 16.09 -16.20 11.03
CA ASP A 75 15.53 -15.55 12.21
C ASP A 75 14.89 -14.23 11.82
N PHE A 76 13.59 -14.25 11.52
CA PHE A 76 12.84 -13.05 11.10
C PHE A 76 12.62 -12.04 12.23
N GLU A 77 12.67 -12.44 13.49
CA GLU A 77 12.63 -11.53 14.63
C GLU A 77 13.90 -10.67 14.68
N HIS A 78 15.06 -11.33 14.52
CA HIS A 78 16.34 -10.62 14.38
C HIS A 78 16.34 -9.71 13.16
N VAL A 79 15.91 -10.21 12.00
CA VAL A 79 15.82 -9.42 10.76
C VAL A 79 14.94 -8.18 10.95
N HIS A 80 13.79 -8.32 11.61
CA HIS A 80 12.87 -7.23 11.85
C HIS A 80 13.46 -6.17 12.77
N ARG A 81 14.11 -6.59 13.85
CA ARG A 81 14.78 -5.70 14.80
C ARG A 81 15.92 -4.92 14.14
N GLU A 82 16.76 -5.58 13.34
CA GLU A 82 17.89 -4.95 12.65
C GLU A 82 17.45 -3.98 11.54
N LEU A 83 16.32 -4.25 10.87
CA LEU A 83 15.72 -3.31 9.91
C LEU A 83 15.34 -1.96 10.54
N GLY A 84 15.15 -1.88 11.85
CA GLY A 84 14.93 -0.62 12.58
C GLY A 84 16.18 0.27 12.65
N ARG A 85 17.36 -0.25 12.38
CA ARG A 85 18.61 0.54 12.43
C ARG A 85 18.80 1.39 11.17
N PRO A 86 19.38 2.58 11.29
CA PRO A 86 19.71 3.43 10.13
C PRO A 86 20.58 2.69 9.12
N SER A 87 20.28 2.86 7.83
CA SER A 87 21.04 2.29 6.69
C SER A 87 21.03 0.77 6.55
N VAL A 88 20.34 0.02 7.42
CA VAL A 88 20.15 -1.42 7.27
C VAL A 88 19.04 -1.69 6.26
N THR A 89 19.29 -2.58 5.30
CA THR A 89 18.34 -2.97 4.25
C THR A 89 18.05 -4.47 4.33
N LEU A 90 16.89 -4.88 3.84
CA LEU A 90 16.52 -6.29 3.78
C LEU A 90 17.52 -7.11 2.92
N LEU A 91 18.09 -6.49 1.88
CA LEU A 91 19.12 -7.10 1.06
C LEU A 91 20.43 -7.31 1.84
N LEU A 92 20.84 -6.34 2.67
CA LEU A 92 22.01 -6.49 3.54
C LEU A 92 21.82 -7.67 4.50
N LEU A 93 20.68 -7.72 5.19
CA LEU A 93 20.36 -8.80 6.13
C LEU A 93 20.24 -10.17 5.46
N TRP A 94 19.75 -10.23 4.22
CA TRP A 94 19.79 -11.45 3.45
C TRP A 94 21.23 -11.88 3.10
N ASN A 95 22.11 -10.95 2.74
CA ASN A 95 23.53 -11.28 2.49
C ASN A 95 24.22 -11.80 3.76
N GLU A 96 23.95 -11.21 4.92
CA GLU A 96 24.45 -11.67 6.22
C GLU A 96 23.93 -13.07 6.55
N TYR A 97 22.64 -13.32 6.34
CA TYR A 97 22.03 -14.65 6.48
C TYR A 97 22.69 -15.67 5.54
N VAL A 98 22.94 -15.32 4.27
CA VAL A 98 23.63 -16.20 3.31
C VAL A 98 25.05 -16.52 3.78
N ALA A 99 25.78 -15.55 4.30
CA ALA A 99 27.12 -15.74 4.84
C ALA A 99 27.10 -16.69 6.06
N ALA A 100 26.16 -16.49 6.98
CA ALA A 100 25.97 -17.34 8.15
C ALA A 100 25.63 -18.82 7.75
N CYS A 101 24.71 -19.01 6.79
CA CYS A 101 24.37 -20.32 6.27
C CYS A 101 25.59 -21.04 5.68
N ARG A 102 26.42 -20.35 4.91
CA ARG A 102 27.64 -20.91 4.32
C ARG A 102 28.65 -21.31 5.39
N ALA A 103 28.77 -20.50 6.44
CA ALA A 103 29.70 -20.78 7.54
C ALA A 103 29.32 -22.06 8.32
N CYS A 104 28.02 -22.37 8.45
CA CYS A 104 27.55 -23.59 9.11
C CYS A 104 27.28 -24.76 8.15
N GLY A 105 27.61 -24.63 6.85
CA GLY A 105 27.39 -25.68 5.86
C GLY A 105 25.93 -25.85 5.42
N GLY A 106 25.05 -24.93 5.81
CA GLY A 106 23.63 -24.96 5.48
C GLY A 106 23.32 -24.31 4.12
N VAL A 107 22.15 -24.61 3.56
CA VAL A 107 21.68 -24.05 2.28
C VAL A 107 20.80 -22.83 2.54
N PRO A 108 21.16 -21.64 2.03
CA PRO A 108 20.34 -20.44 2.21
C PRO A 108 19.14 -20.41 1.24
N TYR A 109 18.07 -19.72 1.64
CA TYR A 109 16.99 -19.37 0.74
C TYR A 109 17.41 -18.27 -0.25
N ARG A 110 16.84 -18.28 -1.45
CA ARG A 110 16.99 -17.19 -2.42
C ARG A 110 16.35 -15.92 -1.89
N TYR A 111 16.82 -14.75 -2.32
CA TYR A 111 16.33 -13.44 -1.86
C TYR A 111 14.81 -13.26 -2.03
N SER A 112 14.25 -13.69 -3.17
CA SER A 112 12.81 -13.59 -3.42
C SER A 112 11.99 -14.36 -2.39
N PHE A 113 12.40 -15.59 -2.06
CA PHE A 113 11.73 -16.40 -1.04
C PHE A 113 11.94 -15.85 0.38
N PHE A 114 13.14 -15.40 0.71
CA PHE A 114 13.44 -14.74 1.98
C PHE A 114 12.55 -13.51 2.21
N ASN A 115 12.40 -12.66 1.17
CA ASN A 115 11.54 -11.48 1.22
C ASN A 115 10.05 -11.87 1.38
N GLU A 116 9.59 -12.90 0.65
CA GLU A 116 8.20 -13.38 0.76
C GLU A 116 7.92 -13.94 2.16
N GLN A 117 8.81 -14.76 2.70
CA GLN A 117 8.67 -15.33 4.06
C GLN A 117 8.72 -14.23 5.13
N TYR A 118 9.58 -13.24 4.98
CA TYR A 118 9.61 -12.09 5.89
C TYR A 118 8.28 -11.33 5.88
N ARG A 119 7.70 -11.07 4.70
CA ARG A 119 6.38 -10.42 4.59
C ARG A 119 5.28 -11.25 5.25
N ARG A 120 5.30 -12.57 5.08
CA ARG A 120 4.34 -13.49 5.73
C ARG A 120 4.51 -13.47 7.25
N TRP A 121 5.74 -13.47 7.73
CA TRP A 121 6.04 -13.40 9.16
C TRP A 121 5.55 -12.08 9.76
N VAL A 122 5.81 -10.94 9.12
CA VAL A 122 5.30 -9.62 9.53
C VAL A 122 3.77 -9.61 9.59
N ALA A 123 3.10 -10.17 8.58
CA ALA A 123 1.64 -10.25 8.56
C ALA A 123 1.07 -11.16 9.66
N ALA A 124 1.73 -12.28 9.95
CA ALA A 124 1.30 -13.25 10.96
C ALA A 124 1.55 -12.75 12.40
N THR A 125 2.67 -12.06 12.63
CA THR A 125 3.04 -11.57 13.97
C THR A 125 2.47 -10.21 14.31
N GLY A 126 1.84 -9.54 13.34
CA GLY A 126 1.40 -8.15 13.49
C GLY A 126 2.57 -7.19 13.76
N ALA A 127 3.79 -7.60 13.46
CA ALA A 127 5.03 -6.83 13.63
C ALA A 127 5.09 -5.70 12.60
N SER A 128 4.16 -4.77 12.67
CA SER A 128 4.31 -3.47 12.05
C SER A 128 5.23 -2.64 12.93
N MET A 129 6.20 -1.95 12.34
CA MET A 129 6.91 -0.86 13.04
C MET A 129 5.88 0.26 13.26
N ARG A 130 5.01 0.09 14.25
CA ARG A 130 4.12 1.16 14.69
C ARG A 130 5.00 2.21 15.34
N ILE A 131 5.15 3.34 14.69
CA ILE A 131 5.54 4.57 15.37
C ILE A 131 4.46 4.79 16.42
N GLN A 132 4.81 4.70 17.70
CA GLN A 132 3.89 5.02 18.77
C GLN A 132 3.60 6.52 18.68
N ARG A 133 2.40 6.87 18.30
CA ARG A 133 1.91 8.25 18.26
C ARG A 133 1.03 8.49 19.47
N THR A 134 1.10 9.70 20.00
CA THR A 134 0.25 10.13 21.12
C THR A 134 -0.86 11.05 20.61
N PRO A 135 -2.05 11.01 21.24
CA PRO A 135 -3.11 11.97 20.91
C PRO A 135 -2.61 13.40 21.03
N GLY A 136 -2.96 14.26 20.07
CA GLY A 136 -2.53 15.67 20.03
C GLY A 136 -1.04 15.90 19.75
N GLU A 137 -0.30 14.86 19.32
CA GLU A 137 1.12 14.99 19.03
C GLU A 137 1.38 15.79 17.75
N SER A 138 0.76 15.41 16.64
CA SER A 138 0.99 16.08 15.36
C SER A 138 -0.20 16.05 14.42
N ILE A 139 -0.27 17.07 13.58
CA ILE A 139 -1.10 17.18 12.39
C ILE A 139 -0.18 17.15 11.19
N GLU A 140 -0.42 16.26 10.24
CA GLU A 140 0.26 16.24 8.96
C GLU A 140 -0.60 16.97 7.93
N VAL A 141 0.03 17.82 7.11
CA VAL A 141 -0.65 18.69 6.16
C VAL A 141 0.04 18.67 4.80
N ASP A 142 -0.75 18.67 3.73
CA ASP A 142 -0.23 18.70 2.37
C ASP A 142 -1.28 19.27 1.39
N TRP A 143 -0.80 19.72 0.22
CA TRP A 143 -1.65 19.92 -0.96
C TRP A 143 -1.70 18.61 -1.76
N ALA A 144 -2.92 18.18 -2.15
CA ALA A 144 -3.04 17.06 -3.08
C ALA A 144 -2.40 17.41 -4.44
N GLY A 145 -1.72 16.42 -5.04
CA GLY A 145 -0.98 16.63 -6.28
C GLY A 145 -1.87 16.92 -7.49
N ASP A 146 -3.09 16.37 -7.52
CA ASP A 146 -4.03 16.53 -8.63
C ASP A 146 -5.14 17.49 -8.24
N ALA A 147 -5.47 18.46 -9.15
CA ALA A 147 -6.56 19.38 -8.97
C ALA A 147 -7.90 18.71 -9.33
N MET A 148 -8.95 19.07 -8.61
CA MET A 148 -10.33 18.85 -9.02
C MET A 148 -10.81 20.06 -9.85
N SER A 149 -12.03 20.03 -10.35
CA SER A 149 -12.59 21.17 -11.09
C SER A 149 -14.05 21.41 -10.71
N PHE A 150 -14.45 22.68 -10.80
CA PHE A 150 -15.82 23.12 -10.71
C PHE A 150 -16.14 24.12 -11.84
N VAL A 151 -17.41 24.35 -12.11
CA VAL A 151 -17.85 25.40 -13.07
C VAL A 151 -18.02 26.71 -12.30
N ASP A 152 -17.29 27.74 -12.70
CA ASP A 152 -17.45 29.07 -12.13
C ASP A 152 -18.84 29.60 -12.47
N PRO A 153 -19.67 29.96 -11.46
CA PRO A 153 -21.05 30.36 -11.69
C PRO A 153 -21.20 31.70 -12.45
N LEU A 154 -20.16 32.52 -12.51
CA LEU A 154 -20.21 33.82 -13.20
C LEU A 154 -19.77 33.70 -14.66
N SER A 155 -18.70 32.97 -14.91
CA SER A 155 -18.13 32.83 -16.27
C SER A 155 -18.64 31.61 -17.01
N GLY A 156 -19.16 30.59 -16.29
CA GLY A 156 -19.51 29.28 -16.84
C GLY A 156 -18.30 28.43 -17.26
N ALA A 157 -17.09 28.91 -16.96
CA ALA A 157 -15.86 28.22 -17.31
C ALA A 157 -15.45 27.16 -16.25
N PRO A 158 -14.80 26.04 -16.66
CA PRO A 158 -14.19 25.12 -15.71
C PRO A 158 -13.01 25.82 -15.02
N THR A 159 -12.96 25.71 -13.71
CA THR A 159 -11.93 26.30 -12.84
C THR A 159 -11.33 25.20 -11.98
N ASP A 160 -10.00 25.16 -11.90
CA ASP A 160 -9.27 24.20 -11.07
C ASP A 160 -9.44 24.51 -9.58
N ALA A 161 -9.51 23.45 -8.78
CA ALA A 161 -9.57 23.51 -7.33
C ALA A 161 -8.53 22.55 -6.73
N TRP A 162 -7.70 23.09 -5.85
CA TRP A 162 -6.63 22.36 -5.17
C TRP A 162 -7.09 21.89 -3.81
N LEU A 163 -6.87 20.61 -3.49
CA LEU A 163 -7.29 20.04 -2.23
C LEU A 163 -6.19 20.24 -1.18
N PHE A 164 -6.51 20.95 -0.11
CA PHE A 164 -5.75 20.92 1.12
C PHE A 164 -6.19 19.73 1.97
N VAL A 165 -5.26 19.00 2.54
CA VAL A 165 -5.51 17.85 3.43
C VAL A 165 -4.75 18.01 4.70
N ALA A 166 -5.44 17.87 5.84
CA ALA A 166 -4.86 17.79 7.16
C ALA A 166 -5.31 16.51 7.86
N ALA A 167 -4.41 15.81 8.52
CA ALA A 167 -4.73 14.57 9.24
C ALA A 167 -4.07 14.54 10.62
N LEU A 168 -4.84 14.16 11.65
CA LEU A 168 -4.34 13.88 12.99
C LEU A 168 -3.56 12.56 12.96
N SER A 169 -2.27 12.62 13.29
CA SER A 169 -1.38 11.45 13.14
C SER A 169 -1.75 10.25 14.03
N PHE A 170 -2.44 10.46 15.14
CA PHE A 170 -2.85 9.39 16.06
C PHE A 170 -4.12 8.67 15.59
N SER A 171 -5.18 9.42 15.31
CA SER A 171 -6.52 8.89 14.99
C SER A 171 -6.73 8.68 13.49
N ALA A 172 -5.89 9.27 12.64
CA ALA A 172 -6.11 9.46 11.21
C ALA A 172 -7.38 10.28 10.88
N PHE A 173 -7.95 10.98 11.86
CA PHE A 173 -9.07 11.89 11.64
C PHE A 173 -8.61 13.01 10.69
N THR A 174 -9.34 13.21 9.61
CA THR A 174 -8.88 14.00 8.47
C THR A 174 -9.82 15.16 8.17
N TYR A 175 -9.26 16.27 7.71
CA TYR A 175 -9.93 17.42 7.15
C TYR A 175 -9.47 17.61 5.71
N VAL A 176 -10.40 17.88 4.79
CA VAL A 176 -10.10 18.20 3.38
C VAL A 176 -10.96 19.37 2.94
N GLU A 177 -10.33 20.33 2.25
CA GLU A 177 -11.01 21.49 1.68
C GLU A 177 -10.39 21.87 0.32
N ALA A 178 -11.21 22.29 -0.63
CA ALA A 178 -10.78 22.75 -1.94
C ALA A 178 -10.61 24.27 -1.96
N PHE A 179 -9.54 24.73 -2.61
CA PHE A 179 -9.19 26.14 -2.81
C PHE A 179 -8.94 26.42 -4.29
N THR A 180 -9.14 27.66 -4.72
CA THR A 180 -8.89 28.10 -6.11
C THR A 180 -7.40 28.29 -6.41
N ASP A 181 -6.55 28.33 -5.40
CA ASP A 181 -5.10 28.48 -5.52
C ASP A 181 -4.36 27.84 -4.34
N MET A 182 -3.03 27.74 -4.45
CA MET A 182 -2.14 27.26 -3.40
C MET A 182 -1.28 28.41 -2.84
N THR A 183 -1.85 29.60 -2.72
CA THR A 183 -1.14 30.75 -2.16
C THR A 183 -0.88 30.59 -0.66
N LEU A 184 -0.02 31.45 -0.10
CA LEU A 184 0.21 31.49 1.34
C LEU A 184 -1.06 31.86 2.12
N VAL A 185 -1.91 32.71 1.54
CA VAL A 185 -3.19 33.11 2.16
C VAL A 185 -4.10 31.88 2.26
N SER A 186 -4.34 31.19 1.15
CA SER A 186 -5.13 29.94 1.13
C SER A 186 -4.54 28.87 2.05
N TRP A 187 -3.22 28.81 2.17
CA TRP A 187 -2.54 27.90 3.08
C TRP A 187 -2.84 28.19 4.54
N ILE A 188 -2.78 29.46 4.94
CA ILE A 188 -3.07 29.90 6.30
C ILE A 188 -4.55 29.68 6.62
N ASP A 189 -5.47 30.09 5.72
CA ASP A 189 -6.92 29.92 5.89
C ASP A 189 -7.28 28.44 6.04
N ALA A 190 -6.68 27.57 5.22
CA ALA A 190 -6.88 26.12 5.30
C ALA A 190 -6.46 25.54 6.66
N HIS A 191 -5.37 26.02 7.24
CA HIS A 191 -4.96 25.61 8.60
C HIS A 191 -5.95 26.08 9.67
N VAL A 192 -6.43 27.33 9.57
CA VAL A 192 -7.42 27.86 10.52
C VAL A 192 -8.69 27.01 10.49
N HIS A 193 -9.22 26.75 9.28
CA HIS A 193 -10.42 25.92 9.10
C HIS A 193 -10.19 24.47 9.60
N ALA A 194 -9.01 23.90 9.35
CA ALA A 194 -8.67 22.56 9.87
C ALA A 194 -8.63 22.54 11.40
N PHE A 195 -8.06 23.57 12.07
CA PHE A 195 -8.04 23.67 13.52
C PHE A 195 -9.44 23.83 14.10
N GLU A 196 -10.30 24.60 13.45
CA GLU A 196 -11.71 24.72 13.83
C GLU A 196 -12.44 23.37 13.72
N ALA A 197 -12.25 22.64 12.62
CA ALA A 197 -12.85 21.33 12.38
C ALA A 197 -12.34 20.27 13.39
N PHE A 198 -11.07 20.33 13.79
CA PHE A 198 -10.50 19.43 14.81
C PHE A 198 -10.86 19.84 16.25
N GLY A 199 -11.43 21.02 16.46
CA GLY A 199 -11.69 21.58 17.77
C GLY A 199 -10.42 22.02 18.51
N GLY A 200 -9.33 22.25 17.79
CA GLY A 200 -8.04 22.66 18.33
C GLY A 200 -6.87 22.30 17.43
N THR A 201 -5.65 22.45 17.96
CA THR A 201 -4.42 22.15 17.25
C THR A 201 -3.63 21.03 17.94
N ALA A 202 -2.64 20.46 17.25
CA ALA A 202 -1.68 19.53 17.83
C ALA A 202 -0.38 20.27 18.21
N ARG A 203 0.45 19.59 19.00
CA ARG A 203 1.76 20.13 19.43
C ARG A 203 2.68 20.43 18.24
N LEU A 204 2.59 19.64 17.17
CA LEU A 204 3.41 19.77 15.98
C LEU A 204 2.55 19.86 14.71
N LEU A 205 2.93 20.75 13.80
CA LEU A 205 2.50 20.78 12.42
C LEU A 205 3.61 20.19 11.54
N VAL A 206 3.27 19.19 10.74
CA VAL A 206 4.22 18.47 9.88
C VAL A 206 3.82 18.66 8.41
N PRO A 207 4.23 19.75 7.77
CA PRO A 207 3.99 19.94 6.35
C PRO A 207 4.89 19.02 5.51
N ASP A 208 4.33 18.43 4.43
CA ASP A 208 5.12 17.71 3.45
C ASP A 208 5.62 18.68 2.38
N ASN A 209 6.92 18.89 2.34
CA ASN A 209 7.72 19.55 1.27
C ASN A 209 7.14 20.88 0.71
N LEU A 210 6.87 21.84 1.56
CA LEU A 210 6.17 23.08 1.22
C LEU A 210 7.05 24.14 0.55
N ARG A 211 6.82 24.32 -0.75
CA ARG A 211 7.25 25.55 -1.44
C ARG A 211 6.52 26.80 -0.96
N THR A 212 5.27 26.66 -0.53
CA THR A 212 4.38 27.76 -0.11
C THR A 212 4.67 28.26 1.31
N GLY A 213 5.07 27.38 2.22
CA GLY A 213 5.38 27.75 3.62
C GLY A 213 6.84 28.03 3.90
N VAL A 214 7.75 27.84 2.92
CA VAL A 214 9.20 27.97 3.08
C VAL A 214 9.72 29.04 2.15
N SER A 215 10.25 30.12 2.70
CA SER A 215 10.83 31.24 1.93
C SER A 215 12.18 30.91 1.26
N ARG A 216 12.86 29.85 1.73
CA ARG A 216 14.13 29.37 1.18
C ARG A 216 14.30 27.88 1.47
N ALA A 217 14.44 27.07 0.44
CA ALA A 217 14.75 25.66 0.57
C ALA A 217 16.27 25.49 0.83
N ASP A 218 16.69 25.51 2.09
CA ASP A 218 18.03 25.09 2.47
C ASP A 218 18.00 23.65 2.99
N ARG A 219 19.07 22.90 2.74
CA ARG A 219 19.17 21.46 3.05
C ARG A 219 19.23 21.19 4.56
N TYR A 220 19.56 22.20 5.37
CA TYR A 220 19.81 22.07 6.80
C TYR A 220 18.86 22.90 7.68
N GLU A 221 18.38 24.07 7.21
CA GLU A 221 17.45 24.94 7.94
C GLU A 221 16.52 25.64 6.94
N PRO A 222 15.35 25.05 6.58
CA PRO A 222 14.38 25.74 5.76
C PRO A 222 13.84 26.95 6.52
N ALA A 223 14.11 28.16 6.03
CA ALA A 223 13.55 29.36 6.62
C ALA A 223 12.03 29.38 6.39
N LEU A 224 11.26 29.31 7.47
CA LEU A 224 9.81 29.41 7.44
C LEU A 224 9.38 30.81 7.01
N ASN A 225 8.28 30.89 6.27
CA ASN A 225 7.64 32.15 5.97
C ASN A 225 7.17 32.80 7.29
N PRO A 226 7.46 34.11 7.53
CA PRO A 226 7.09 34.78 8.78
C PRO A 226 5.61 34.71 9.13
N ALA A 227 4.70 34.79 8.15
CA ALA A 227 3.27 34.65 8.39
C ALA A 227 2.88 33.25 8.85
N TYR A 228 3.52 32.21 8.30
CA TYR A 228 3.27 30.82 8.72
C TYR A 228 3.88 30.54 10.11
N ALA A 229 5.04 31.13 10.41
CA ALA A 229 5.59 31.09 11.77
C ALA A 229 4.67 31.81 12.78
N GLY A 230 4.10 32.95 12.40
CA GLY A 230 3.12 33.69 13.21
C GLY A 230 1.83 32.88 13.47
N LEU A 231 1.35 32.14 12.49
CA LEU A 231 0.22 31.21 12.69
C LEU A 231 0.57 30.18 13.78
N ALA A 232 1.74 29.54 13.67
CA ALA A 232 2.17 28.54 14.64
C ALA A 232 2.30 29.11 16.06
N GLU A 233 2.85 30.31 16.20
CA GLU A 233 2.97 31.03 17.47
C GLU A 233 1.58 31.34 18.06
N HIS A 234 0.66 31.86 17.21
CA HIS A 234 -0.70 32.21 17.62
C HIS A 234 -1.47 31.00 18.18
N TYR A 235 -1.35 29.85 17.53
CA TYR A 235 -2.03 28.62 17.95
C TYR A 235 -1.24 27.75 18.92
N GLY A 236 -0.04 28.16 19.33
CA GLY A 236 0.80 27.42 20.28
C GLY A 236 1.30 26.08 19.76
N THR A 237 1.51 25.96 18.45
CA THR A 237 2.04 24.76 17.79
C THR A 237 3.45 25.02 17.22
N ALA A 238 4.22 23.95 16.93
CA ALA A 238 5.54 24.07 16.30
C ALA A 238 5.53 23.44 14.91
N ILE A 239 6.05 24.17 13.92
CA ILE A 239 6.18 23.67 12.55
C ILE A 239 7.46 22.84 12.45
N VAL A 240 7.34 21.56 12.10
CA VAL A 240 8.45 20.64 11.86
C VAL A 240 8.32 20.07 10.46
N PRO A 241 8.98 20.66 9.44
CA PRO A 241 8.92 20.16 8.07
C PRO A 241 9.37 18.70 7.99
N ALA A 242 8.64 17.89 7.24
CA ALA A 242 9.03 16.52 7.02
C ALA A 242 10.41 16.45 6.35
N ARG A 243 11.31 15.63 6.91
CA ARG A 243 12.70 15.52 6.41
C ARG A 243 12.71 14.94 5.00
N VAL A 244 13.25 15.71 4.05
CA VAL A 244 13.52 15.24 2.69
C VAL A 244 14.45 14.03 2.75
N LYS A 245 14.04 12.88 2.18
CA LYS A 245 14.81 11.64 2.01
C LYS A 245 14.99 10.70 3.22
N ARG A 246 14.05 10.60 4.15
CA ARG A 246 13.97 9.42 5.01
C ARG A 246 12.62 8.70 4.84
N PRO A 247 12.49 7.78 3.85
CA PRO A 247 11.24 7.04 3.58
C PRO A 247 10.78 6.16 4.75
N ARG A 248 11.63 5.96 5.76
CA ARG A 248 11.37 5.07 6.90
C ARG A 248 10.61 5.74 8.05
N ASP A 249 10.59 7.07 8.11
CA ASP A 249 9.86 7.81 9.15
C ASP A 249 8.39 8.05 8.77
N LYS A 250 7.99 7.69 7.53
CA LYS A 250 6.70 8.03 6.92
C LYS A 250 5.77 6.88 6.42
N PRO A 251 5.87 5.59 6.84
CA PRO A 251 5.14 4.53 6.13
C PRO A 251 3.62 4.57 6.32
N VAL A 252 3.10 5.23 7.34
CA VAL A 252 1.66 5.15 7.69
C VAL A 252 0.89 6.41 7.31
N VAL A 253 1.50 7.59 7.31
CA VAL A 253 0.80 8.88 7.18
C VAL A 253 0.95 9.51 5.79
N GLU A 254 2.07 9.35 5.09
CA GLU A 254 2.11 9.63 3.63
C GLU A 254 1.03 8.83 2.89
N GLY A 255 0.71 7.63 3.41
CA GLY A 255 -0.39 6.82 2.93
C GLY A 255 -1.74 7.43 3.24
N SER A 256 -2.00 8.02 4.41
CA SER A 256 -3.35 8.45 4.79
C SER A 256 -3.74 9.79 4.16
N VAL A 257 -2.88 10.82 4.19
CA VAL A 257 -3.17 12.12 3.54
C VAL A 257 -3.37 11.93 2.04
N ARG A 258 -2.43 11.26 1.37
CA ARG A 258 -2.53 10.96 -0.05
C ARG A 258 -3.66 9.99 -0.39
N PHE A 259 -3.92 9.01 0.49
CA PHE A 259 -5.02 8.07 0.32
C PHE A 259 -6.37 8.78 0.36
N VAL A 260 -6.61 9.65 1.36
CA VAL A 260 -7.87 10.38 1.49
C VAL A 260 -8.05 11.35 0.32
N ALA A 261 -7.02 12.10 -0.07
CA ALA A 261 -7.08 12.97 -1.23
C ALA A 261 -7.46 12.21 -2.51
N ASN A 262 -6.83 11.07 -2.77
CA ASN A 262 -7.13 10.23 -3.92
C ASN A 262 -8.54 9.62 -3.83
N GLN A 263 -9.00 9.24 -2.64
CA GLN A 263 -10.33 8.69 -2.43
C GLN A 263 -11.41 9.75 -2.69
N VAL A 264 -11.24 10.97 -2.18
CA VAL A 264 -12.14 12.10 -2.43
C VAL A 264 -12.21 12.39 -3.93
N ALA A 265 -11.07 12.56 -4.60
CA ALA A 265 -11.03 12.81 -6.04
C ALA A 265 -11.66 11.68 -6.85
N ALA A 266 -11.42 10.42 -6.49
CA ALA A 266 -11.97 9.25 -7.19
C ALA A 266 -13.48 9.11 -7.04
N VAL A 267 -14.03 9.34 -5.85
CA VAL A 267 -15.48 9.22 -5.59
C VAL A 267 -16.24 10.34 -6.29
N LEU A 268 -15.69 11.56 -6.29
CA LEU A 268 -16.33 12.75 -6.84
C LEU A 268 -16.02 12.99 -8.34
N ARG A 269 -15.18 12.18 -8.99
CA ARG A 269 -14.67 12.38 -10.37
C ARG A 269 -15.73 12.61 -11.44
N ASP A 270 -16.90 11.98 -11.30
CA ASP A 270 -17.98 12.03 -12.30
C ASP A 270 -19.06 13.07 -11.94
N ARG A 271 -18.94 13.75 -10.79
CA ARG A 271 -19.85 14.83 -10.38
C ARG A 271 -19.42 16.14 -10.98
N ARG A 272 -20.40 16.97 -11.35
CA ARG A 272 -20.19 18.36 -11.76
C ARG A 272 -20.67 19.28 -10.65
N PHE A 273 -19.85 20.25 -10.32
CA PHE A 273 -20.11 21.21 -9.25
C PHE A 273 -20.22 22.61 -9.83
N VAL A 274 -21.18 23.40 -9.35
CA VAL A 274 -21.35 24.82 -9.72
C VAL A 274 -20.90 25.69 -8.55
N GLY A 275 -19.69 26.20 -8.66
CA GLY A 275 -19.04 26.97 -7.60
C GLY A 275 -18.23 26.10 -6.63
N LEU A 276 -17.27 26.75 -5.96
CA LEU A 276 -16.37 26.14 -5.01
C LEU A 276 -17.11 25.64 -3.75
N ALA A 277 -18.19 26.37 -3.36
CA ALA A 277 -18.96 26.03 -2.17
C ALA A 277 -19.65 24.65 -2.29
N GLU A 278 -20.29 24.36 -3.46
CA GLU A 278 -20.92 23.06 -3.71
C GLU A 278 -19.89 21.91 -3.73
N LEU A 279 -18.69 22.18 -4.30
CA LEU A 279 -17.60 21.21 -4.26
C LEU A 279 -17.17 20.92 -2.83
N ASN A 280 -16.95 21.96 -2.01
CA ASN A 280 -16.54 21.81 -0.62
C ASN A 280 -17.60 21.12 0.24
N GLU A 281 -18.89 21.40 0.05
CA GLU A 281 -19.97 20.70 0.72
C GLU A 281 -19.93 19.18 0.45
N ALA A 282 -19.77 18.78 -0.81
CA ALA A 282 -19.64 17.38 -1.18
C ALA A 282 -18.36 16.71 -0.63
N ILE A 283 -17.26 17.46 -0.53
CA ILE A 283 -16.02 16.99 0.10
C ILE A 283 -16.24 16.75 1.59
N PHE A 284 -16.86 17.71 2.30
CA PHE A 284 -17.10 17.58 3.75
C PHE A 284 -18.02 16.41 4.07
N GLU A 285 -19.11 16.22 3.32
CA GLU A 285 -19.99 15.04 3.48
C GLU A 285 -19.24 13.71 3.32
N LEU A 286 -18.34 13.63 2.35
CA LEU A 286 -17.56 12.43 2.09
C LEU A 286 -16.48 12.21 3.18
N VAL A 287 -15.82 13.27 3.61
CA VAL A 287 -14.80 13.21 4.68
C VAL A 287 -15.42 12.83 6.02
N ASP A 288 -16.63 13.30 6.32
CA ASP A 288 -17.37 12.89 7.52
C ASP A 288 -17.66 11.37 7.50
N GLN A 289 -17.99 10.80 6.33
CA GLN A 289 -18.18 9.35 6.19
C GLN A 289 -16.87 8.58 6.36
N ILE A 290 -15.74 9.15 5.93
CA ILE A 290 -14.40 8.54 6.11
C ILE A 290 -13.97 8.56 7.57
N ASN A 291 -14.34 9.60 8.30
CA ASN A 291 -13.99 9.82 9.70
C ASN A 291 -14.88 9.02 10.67
N ALA A 292 -16.07 8.56 10.24
CA ALA A 292 -17.04 7.82 11.05
C ALA A 292 -16.62 6.35 11.27
#